data_6f08676149c9bcb3e76beaaa61019fbf
#
_entry.id   6f08676149c9bcb3e76beaaa61019fbf
#
_cell.length_a   1.000
_cell.length_b   1.000
_cell.length_c   1.000
_cell.angle_alpha   90.00
_cell.angle_beta   90.00
_cell.angle_gamma   90.00
#
_symmetry.space_group_name_H-M   'P 1'
#
loop_
_entity.id
_entity.type
_entity.pdbx_description
1 polymer ?
#
loop_
_entity_poly.entity_id
_entity_poly.type
_entity_poly.pdbx_seq_one_letter_code
_entity_poly.pdbx_strand_id
1 'polypeptide(L)'
;MLRKYQSLIPIYTLLLLVACATAPESDVDTPEYHFKAGMRAIDNADYQQAIKSFQRSVDLDKKFALGYGGLGLAHAYLGQNGQAKDYASKCASRGSKDSEALALSGQIWITMRDSEKKWFKRASSHLKKALKRDEAHEGAMYWYGVAHLYNYQFDEAEDYFRKVVNKRGDYAGKADAKWKLAQKIVRAMPGTPAGKKMALKEKINRADLAVLFAEELKIGVLFDRMPVQNTDFQTPGQATQTANVTVPNDAINHWAETWIKDMIRYGIMDVEPDGNFYPDDTINRALYAMAVQRLLV
;
A
#
# COMPACT_ATOMS: atom_id res chain seq x y z
N MET A 1 33.00 -62.88 57.59
CA MET A 1 31.86 -61.93 57.44
C MET A 1 32.38 -60.67 56.77
N LEU A 2 32.21 -60.52 55.48
CA LEU A 2 32.67 -59.38 54.68
C LEU A 2 31.43 -58.54 54.30
N ARG A 3 31.28 -57.34 54.86
CA ARG A 3 30.25 -56.37 54.54
C ARG A 3 30.66 -55.64 53.26
N LYS A 4 29.90 -55.79 52.18
CA LYS A 4 29.97 -54.99 50.98
C LYS A 4 29.47 -53.56 51.25
N TYR A 5 30.33 -52.57 51.13
CA TYR A 5 29.94 -51.19 50.97
C TYR A 5 29.71 -50.89 49.48
N GLN A 6 28.45 -50.76 49.06
CA GLN A 6 28.11 -50.20 47.77
C GLN A 6 28.13 -48.65 47.93
N SER A 7 29.14 -48.03 47.33
CA SER A 7 29.17 -46.60 47.20
C SER A 7 28.15 -46.17 46.13
N LEU A 8 27.09 -45.52 46.53
CA LEU A 8 26.16 -44.77 45.68
C LEU A 8 26.87 -43.51 45.26
N ILE A 9 27.34 -43.44 44.01
CA ILE A 9 27.79 -42.24 43.37
C ILE A 9 26.52 -41.53 42.85
N PRO A 10 26.14 -40.32 43.32
CA PRO A 10 25.07 -39.59 42.74
C PRO A 10 25.57 -39.09 41.34
N ILE A 11 24.93 -39.58 40.31
CA ILE A 11 25.09 -39.03 38.94
C ILE A 11 24.42 -37.66 38.97
N TYR A 12 25.19 -36.65 39.21
CA TYR A 12 24.81 -35.25 38.85
C TYR A 12 24.84 -35.21 37.34
N THR A 13 23.71 -35.45 36.69
CA THR A 13 23.46 -35.04 35.32
C THR A 13 23.49 -33.52 35.28
N LEU A 14 24.68 -32.98 35.00
CA LEU A 14 24.89 -31.60 34.67
C LEU A 14 24.15 -31.32 33.36
N LEU A 15 22.92 -30.88 33.44
CA LEU A 15 22.17 -30.35 32.31
C LEU A 15 22.86 -29.06 31.91
N LEU A 16 23.84 -29.11 31.04
CA LEU A 16 24.37 -27.98 30.29
C LEU A 16 23.23 -27.49 29.39
N LEU A 17 22.42 -26.57 29.91
CA LEU A 17 21.65 -25.67 29.07
C LEU A 17 22.67 -24.88 28.24
N VAL A 18 22.98 -25.39 27.04
CA VAL A 18 23.62 -24.61 25.99
C VAL A 18 22.60 -23.53 25.63
N ALA A 19 22.61 -22.43 26.38
CA ALA A 19 22.10 -21.18 25.90
C ALA A 19 22.96 -20.85 24.69
N CYS A 20 22.48 -21.16 23.48
CA CYS A 20 23.02 -20.60 22.24
C CYS A 20 22.79 -19.09 22.26
N ALA A 21 23.49 -18.38 23.10
CA ALA A 21 23.83 -16.99 22.85
C ALA A 21 24.87 -17.04 21.74
N THR A 22 24.46 -16.73 20.52
CA THR A 22 25.38 -16.63 19.40
C THR A 22 26.31 -15.46 19.68
N ALA A 23 27.52 -15.77 20.16
CA ALA A 23 28.55 -14.75 20.37
C ALA A 23 28.88 -14.05 19.05
N PRO A 24 29.28 -12.77 19.07
CA PRO A 24 29.76 -12.09 17.88
C PRO A 24 30.93 -12.84 17.25
N GLU A 25 30.89 -13.05 15.93
CA GLU A 25 31.96 -13.71 15.18
C GLU A 25 33.12 -12.77 14.84
N SER A 26 32.89 -11.44 14.93
CA SER A 26 33.87 -10.40 14.67
C SER A 26 33.40 -9.05 15.28
N ASP A 27 34.28 -8.06 15.33
CA ASP A 27 33.98 -6.71 15.83
C ASP A 27 32.88 -6.00 15.01
N VAL A 28 32.62 -6.43 13.78
CA VAL A 28 31.54 -5.91 12.93
C VAL A 28 30.24 -6.73 13.02
N ASP A 29 30.21 -7.83 13.74
CA ASP A 29 29.03 -8.68 13.92
C ASP A 29 28.14 -8.12 15.03
N THR A 30 27.51 -6.95 14.75
CA THR A 30 26.64 -6.24 15.69
C THR A 30 25.16 -6.29 15.22
N PRO A 31 24.19 -6.14 16.15
CA PRO A 31 22.80 -6.06 15.80
C PRO A 31 22.49 -4.97 14.76
N GLU A 32 23.12 -3.80 14.89
CA GLU A 32 22.96 -2.66 13.99
C GLU A 32 23.53 -2.94 12.60
N TYR A 33 24.68 -3.62 12.51
CA TYR A 33 25.26 -4.00 11.23
C TYR A 33 24.31 -4.91 10.45
N HIS A 34 23.79 -5.95 11.11
CA HIS A 34 22.84 -6.88 10.48
C HIS A 34 21.49 -6.23 10.18
N PHE A 35 21.03 -5.31 11.02
CA PHE A 35 19.83 -4.52 10.70
C PHE A 35 20.04 -3.70 9.41
N LYS A 36 21.16 -2.98 9.30
CA LYS A 36 21.49 -2.22 8.07
C LYS A 36 21.64 -3.13 6.85
N ALA A 37 22.25 -4.29 7.01
CA ALA A 37 22.37 -5.30 5.94
C ALA A 37 20.97 -5.79 5.49
N GLY A 38 20.09 -6.09 6.44
CA GLY A 38 18.70 -6.47 6.17
C GLY A 38 17.92 -5.37 5.47
N MET A 39 18.09 -4.09 5.85
CA MET A 39 17.43 -2.97 5.18
C MET A 39 17.90 -2.83 3.72
N ARG A 40 19.20 -2.98 3.44
CA ARG A 40 19.71 -3.03 2.05
C ARG A 40 19.11 -4.18 1.24
N ALA A 41 18.91 -5.34 1.86
CA ALA A 41 18.25 -6.46 1.21
C ALA A 41 16.76 -6.17 0.92
N ILE A 42 16.05 -5.44 1.81
CA ILE A 42 14.70 -4.92 1.56
C ILE A 42 14.69 -4.00 0.34
N ASP A 43 15.63 -3.05 0.25
CA ASP A 43 15.72 -2.11 -0.88
C ASP A 43 15.97 -2.84 -2.22
N ASN A 44 16.66 -3.98 -2.18
CA ASN A 44 16.90 -4.86 -3.33
C ASN A 44 15.78 -5.89 -3.57
N ALA A 45 14.69 -5.84 -2.81
CA ALA A 45 13.58 -6.82 -2.83
C ALA A 45 14.01 -8.27 -2.52
N ASP A 46 15.19 -8.50 -1.92
CA ASP A 46 15.64 -9.81 -1.44
C ASP A 46 15.16 -10.02 0.01
N TYR A 47 13.86 -10.30 0.13
CA TYR A 47 13.22 -10.44 1.44
C TYR A 47 13.70 -11.66 2.23
N GLN A 48 14.17 -12.71 1.56
CA GLN A 48 14.71 -13.90 2.23
C GLN A 48 16.07 -13.60 2.86
N GLN A 49 16.94 -12.91 2.16
CA GLN A 49 18.22 -12.45 2.71
C GLN A 49 18.00 -11.41 3.82
N ALA A 50 16.99 -10.53 3.67
CA ALA A 50 16.60 -9.59 4.72
C ALA A 50 16.22 -10.32 6.02
N ILE A 51 15.37 -11.35 5.93
CA ILE A 51 14.98 -12.18 7.10
C ILE A 51 16.21 -12.76 7.79
N LYS A 52 17.16 -13.35 7.04
CA LYS A 52 18.40 -13.93 7.63
C LYS A 52 19.19 -12.87 8.39
N SER A 53 19.38 -11.70 7.79
CA SER A 53 20.12 -10.60 8.40
C SER A 53 19.42 -10.08 9.66
N PHE A 54 18.11 -9.84 9.60
CA PHE A 54 17.35 -9.39 10.76
C PHE A 54 17.28 -10.45 11.86
N GLN A 55 17.22 -11.73 11.50
CA GLN A 55 17.28 -12.81 12.48
C GLN A 55 18.61 -12.80 13.22
N ARG A 56 19.75 -12.65 12.51
CA ARG A 56 21.06 -12.52 13.15
C ARG A 56 21.11 -11.31 14.09
N SER A 57 20.57 -10.16 13.67
CA SER A 57 20.44 -8.96 14.50
C SER A 57 19.73 -9.26 15.84
N VAL A 58 18.59 -9.97 15.77
CA VAL A 58 17.81 -10.37 16.95
C VAL A 58 18.51 -11.45 17.76
N ASP A 59 19.27 -12.34 17.15
CA ASP A 59 20.00 -13.39 17.84
C ASP A 59 21.17 -12.83 18.66
N LEU A 60 21.80 -11.79 18.15
CA LEU A 60 22.86 -11.06 18.85
C LEU A 60 22.32 -10.23 20.03
N ASP A 61 21.18 -9.57 19.84
CA ASP A 61 20.49 -8.86 20.92
C ASP A 61 18.98 -9.08 20.87
N LYS A 62 18.45 -9.89 21.77
CA LYS A 62 17.02 -10.17 21.91
C LYS A 62 16.19 -8.94 22.33
N LYS A 63 16.81 -7.85 22.75
CA LYS A 63 16.15 -6.58 23.11
C LYS A 63 16.16 -5.57 21.96
N PHE A 64 16.95 -5.80 20.93
CA PHE A 64 17.09 -4.88 19.79
C PHE A 64 15.79 -4.76 19.01
N ALA A 65 15.03 -3.71 19.26
CA ALA A 65 13.67 -3.51 18.73
C ALA A 65 13.65 -3.45 17.20
N LEU A 66 14.63 -2.79 16.58
CA LEU A 66 14.69 -2.60 15.13
C LEU A 66 14.87 -3.93 14.38
N GLY A 67 15.58 -4.91 14.94
CA GLY A 67 15.69 -6.25 14.35
C GLY A 67 14.33 -6.92 14.20
N TYR A 68 13.46 -6.83 15.22
CA TYR A 68 12.08 -7.31 15.12
C TYR A 68 11.27 -6.51 14.10
N GLY A 69 11.48 -5.19 14.03
CA GLY A 69 10.85 -4.34 13.03
C GLY A 69 11.23 -4.75 11.61
N GLY A 70 12.51 -5.02 11.37
CA GLY A 70 13.00 -5.53 10.10
C GLY A 70 12.38 -6.87 9.70
N LEU A 71 12.29 -7.84 10.64
CA LEU A 71 11.59 -9.10 10.42
C LEU A 71 10.13 -8.86 10.04
N GLY A 72 9.44 -7.99 10.79
CA GLY A 72 8.05 -7.65 10.50
C GLY A 72 7.87 -7.05 9.11
N LEU A 73 8.77 -6.17 8.69
CA LEU A 73 8.73 -5.54 7.37
C LEU A 73 8.96 -6.56 6.25
N ALA A 74 9.96 -7.44 6.38
CA ALA A 74 10.26 -8.48 5.40
C ALA A 74 9.08 -9.46 5.24
N HIS A 75 8.48 -9.91 6.35
CA HIS A 75 7.28 -10.76 6.32
C HIS A 75 6.07 -10.04 5.71
N ALA A 76 5.91 -8.73 5.94
CA ALA A 76 4.85 -7.96 5.32
C ALA A 76 4.98 -7.91 3.79
N TYR A 77 6.19 -7.70 3.27
CA TYR A 77 6.45 -7.75 1.83
C TYR A 77 6.21 -9.13 1.21
N LEU A 78 6.41 -10.20 1.97
CA LEU A 78 6.10 -11.57 1.55
C LEU A 78 4.61 -11.93 1.70
N GLY A 79 3.75 -11.01 2.16
CA GLY A 79 2.34 -11.28 2.40
C GLY A 79 2.07 -12.17 3.63
N GLN A 80 3.07 -12.42 4.46
CA GLN A 80 2.99 -13.24 5.67
C GLN A 80 2.45 -12.42 6.86
N ASN A 81 1.22 -11.95 6.72
CA ASN A 81 0.62 -10.93 7.61
C ASN A 81 0.55 -11.33 9.09
N GLY A 82 0.39 -12.62 9.40
CA GLY A 82 0.40 -13.11 10.79
C GLY A 82 1.73 -12.79 11.48
N GLN A 83 2.84 -13.24 10.88
CA GLN A 83 4.20 -13.01 11.37
C GLN A 83 4.54 -11.51 11.39
N ALA A 84 4.15 -10.77 10.33
CA ALA A 84 4.37 -9.33 10.26
C ALA A 84 3.73 -8.58 11.43
N LYS A 85 2.50 -8.91 11.82
CA LYS A 85 1.79 -8.33 12.99
C LYS A 85 2.48 -8.65 14.31
N ASP A 86 2.90 -9.90 14.49
CA ASP A 86 3.58 -10.31 15.71
C ASP A 86 4.92 -9.58 15.88
N TYR A 87 5.68 -9.46 14.81
CA TYR A 87 6.95 -8.73 14.82
C TYR A 87 6.74 -7.22 14.95
N ALA A 88 5.73 -6.62 14.33
CA ALA A 88 5.38 -5.22 14.53
C ALA A 88 5.05 -4.93 16.01
N SER A 89 4.33 -5.83 16.67
CA SER A 89 4.01 -5.72 18.09
C SER A 89 5.25 -5.85 18.97
N LYS A 90 6.15 -6.79 18.66
CA LYS A 90 7.43 -6.95 19.35
C LYS A 90 8.32 -5.71 19.18
N CYS A 91 8.43 -5.18 17.96
CA CYS A 91 9.16 -3.94 17.68
C CYS A 91 8.64 -2.78 18.53
N ALA A 92 7.34 -2.51 18.46
CA ALA A 92 6.72 -1.39 19.18
C ALA A 92 6.79 -1.55 20.72
N SER A 93 6.70 -2.77 21.25
CA SER A 93 6.79 -2.99 22.70
C SER A 93 8.19 -2.83 23.24
N ARG A 94 9.21 -3.39 22.55
CA ARG A 94 10.61 -3.25 22.93
C ARG A 94 11.14 -1.83 22.72
N GLY A 95 10.76 -1.21 21.58
CA GLY A 95 11.14 0.15 21.22
C GLY A 95 10.08 1.20 21.59
N SER A 96 9.35 1.02 22.70
CA SER A 96 8.24 1.93 23.07
C SER A 96 8.70 3.38 23.38
N LYS A 97 9.98 3.60 23.62
CA LYS A 97 10.62 4.90 23.83
C LYS A 97 11.47 5.35 22.63
N ASP A 98 11.62 4.52 21.63
CA ASP A 98 12.43 4.73 20.43
C ASP A 98 11.54 5.14 19.26
N SER A 99 11.79 6.34 18.73
CA SER A 99 11.03 6.91 17.61
C SER A 99 11.20 6.10 16.34
N GLU A 100 12.40 5.58 16.06
CA GLU A 100 12.69 4.78 14.87
C GLU A 100 11.92 3.45 14.91
N ALA A 101 11.96 2.74 16.05
CA ALA A 101 11.23 1.47 16.21
C ALA A 101 9.71 1.67 16.08
N LEU A 102 9.18 2.77 16.62
CA LEU A 102 7.77 3.10 16.48
C LEU A 102 7.44 3.47 15.02
N ALA A 103 8.30 4.22 14.32
CA ALA A 103 8.12 4.56 12.91
C ALA A 103 8.14 3.31 12.03
N LEU A 104 9.10 2.41 12.24
CA LEU A 104 9.22 1.14 11.54
C LEU A 104 7.98 0.24 11.78
N SER A 105 7.48 0.20 13.01
CA SER A 105 6.23 -0.51 13.30
C SER A 105 5.04 0.09 12.53
N GLY A 106 4.96 1.41 12.39
CA GLY A 106 3.99 2.09 11.56
C GLY A 106 4.12 1.73 10.08
N GLN A 107 5.34 1.69 9.55
CA GLN A 107 5.64 1.28 8.18
C GLN A 107 5.14 -0.14 7.88
N ILE A 108 5.34 -1.10 8.78
CA ILE A 108 4.87 -2.47 8.63
C ILE A 108 3.35 -2.50 8.39
N TRP A 109 2.57 -1.74 9.18
CA TRP A 109 1.12 -1.66 8.99
C TRP A 109 0.72 -1.04 7.67
N ILE A 110 1.47 -0.04 7.17
CA ILE A 110 1.24 0.57 5.85
C ILE A 110 1.51 -0.45 4.73
N THR A 111 2.55 -1.26 4.87
CA THR A 111 2.89 -2.31 3.89
C THR A 111 1.78 -3.35 3.78
N MET A 112 1.08 -3.65 4.88
CA MET A 112 -0.06 -4.59 4.91
C MET A 112 -1.42 -3.95 4.54
N ARG A 113 -1.47 -2.71 4.03
CA ARG A 113 -2.72 -1.95 3.81
C ARG A 113 -3.77 -2.67 2.96
N ASP A 114 -3.32 -3.44 1.97
CA ASP A 114 -4.24 -4.10 1.03
C ASP A 114 -4.91 -5.35 1.62
N SER A 115 -4.36 -5.88 2.72
CA SER A 115 -4.85 -7.09 3.39
C SER A 115 -5.43 -6.84 4.79
N GLU A 116 -5.15 -5.68 5.40
CA GLU A 116 -5.53 -5.38 6.79
C GLU A 116 -6.47 -4.18 6.91
N LYS A 117 -7.75 -4.44 7.14
CA LYS A 117 -8.78 -3.37 7.22
C LYS A 117 -8.49 -2.26 8.24
N LYS A 118 -7.76 -2.56 9.32
CA LYS A 118 -7.44 -1.59 10.39
C LYS A 118 -6.02 -1.00 10.27
N TRP A 119 -5.37 -1.17 9.13
CA TRP A 119 -3.99 -0.77 8.91
C TRP A 119 -3.72 0.71 9.24
N PHE A 120 -4.56 1.63 8.75
CA PHE A 120 -4.39 3.07 8.97
C PHE A 120 -4.47 3.44 10.45
N LYS A 121 -5.45 2.90 11.18
CA LYS A 121 -5.59 3.13 12.64
C LYS A 121 -4.33 2.66 13.39
N ARG A 122 -3.79 1.50 13.01
CA ARG A 122 -2.60 0.92 13.63
C ARG A 122 -1.34 1.73 13.28
N ALA A 123 -1.11 1.98 12.00
CA ALA A 123 0.01 2.80 11.53
C ALA A 123 0.01 4.19 12.19
N SER A 124 -1.11 4.90 12.13
CA SER A 124 -1.26 6.23 12.74
C SER A 124 -0.98 6.24 14.25
N SER A 125 -1.42 5.19 14.96
CA SER A 125 -1.13 5.09 16.40
C SER A 125 0.36 5.02 16.69
N HIS A 126 1.12 4.23 15.92
CA HIS A 126 2.56 4.10 16.10
C HIS A 126 3.31 5.36 15.65
N LEU A 127 2.97 5.91 14.49
CA LEU A 127 3.62 7.10 13.93
C LEU A 127 3.38 8.35 14.78
N LYS A 128 2.17 8.54 15.32
CA LYS A 128 1.88 9.61 16.29
C LYS A 128 2.72 9.46 17.56
N LYS A 129 2.91 8.23 18.05
CA LYS A 129 3.78 8.00 19.21
C LYS A 129 5.24 8.29 18.89
N ALA A 130 5.71 7.90 17.68
CA ALA A 130 7.06 8.24 17.21
C ALA A 130 7.27 9.75 17.20
N LEU A 131 6.38 10.51 16.58
CA LEU A 131 6.43 11.97 16.51
C LEU A 131 6.25 12.64 17.88
N LYS A 132 5.53 12.04 18.82
CA LYS A 132 5.46 12.52 20.20
C LYS A 132 6.79 12.35 20.94
N ARG A 133 7.62 11.37 20.55
CA ARG A 133 8.96 11.14 21.14
C ARG A 133 10.00 12.05 20.52
N ASP A 134 9.93 12.21 19.22
CA ASP A 134 10.81 13.07 18.43
C ASP A 134 9.97 13.73 17.32
N GLU A 135 9.58 14.96 17.52
CA GLU A 135 8.81 15.76 16.57
C GLU A 135 9.58 16.03 15.27
N ALA A 136 10.91 15.92 15.32
CA ALA A 136 11.77 16.15 14.18
C ALA A 136 12.10 14.89 13.38
N HIS A 137 11.61 13.73 13.77
CA HIS A 137 11.93 12.43 13.17
C HIS A 137 11.42 12.32 11.72
N GLU A 138 12.33 12.43 10.76
CA GLU A 138 11.99 12.47 9.32
C GLU A 138 11.27 11.21 8.84
N GLY A 139 11.77 10.02 9.22
CA GLY A 139 11.18 8.75 8.85
C GLY A 139 9.73 8.64 9.32
N ALA A 140 9.44 9.06 10.56
CA ALA A 140 8.08 9.05 11.10
C ALA A 140 7.16 10.03 10.34
N MET A 141 7.64 11.23 10.02
CA MET A 141 6.90 12.20 9.21
C MET A 141 6.62 11.66 7.81
N TYR A 142 7.63 11.10 7.14
CA TYR A 142 7.51 10.53 5.82
C TYR A 142 6.45 9.41 5.79
N TRP A 143 6.59 8.43 6.67
CA TRP A 143 5.65 7.30 6.71
C TRP A 143 4.25 7.73 7.15
N TYR A 144 4.13 8.80 7.93
CA TYR A 144 2.82 9.33 8.28
C TYR A 144 2.17 10.03 7.09
N GLY A 145 2.94 10.77 6.29
CA GLY A 145 2.50 11.28 4.99
C GLY A 145 2.04 10.15 4.05
N VAL A 146 2.82 9.05 3.97
CA VAL A 146 2.45 7.86 3.18
C VAL A 146 1.15 7.22 3.69
N ALA A 147 0.97 7.14 5.02
CA ALA A 147 -0.27 6.60 5.60
C ALA A 147 -1.48 7.46 5.23
N HIS A 148 -1.38 8.78 5.31
CA HIS A 148 -2.45 9.70 4.91
C HIS A 148 -2.74 9.60 3.41
N LEU A 149 -1.71 9.52 2.57
CA LEU A 149 -1.85 9.39 1.12
C LEU A 149 -2.69 8.16 0.73
N TYR A 150 -2.36 6.99 1.28
CA TYR A 150 -3.09 5.75 1.00
C TYR A 150 -4.43 5.64 1.74
N ASN A 151 -4.67 6.49 2.73
CA ASN A 151 -5.98 6.65 3.37
C ASN A 151 -6.83 7.77 2.74
N TYR A 152 -6.43 8.25 1.55
CA TYR A 152 -7.11 9.29 0.77
C TYR A 152 -7.25 10.65 1.48
N GLN A 153 -6.37 10.95 2.41
CA GLN A 153 -6.26 12.22 3.12
C GLN A 153 -5.10 13.00 2.49
N PHE A 154 -5.37 13.57 1.33
CA PHE A 154 -4.32 14.10 0.45
C PHE A 154 -3.73 15.41 0.96
N ASP A 155 -4.52 16.26 1.62
CA ASP A 155 -4.06 17.52 2.20
C ASP A 155 -3.07 17.26 3.35
N GLU A 156 -3.41 16.34 4.26
CA GLU A 156 -2.53 15.95 5.35
C GLU A 156 -1.26 15.27 4.81
N ALA A 157 -1.38 14.45 3.76
CA ALA A 157 -0.23 13.83 3.12
C ALA A 157 0.71 14.89 2.51
N GLU A 158 0.18 15.88 1.80
CA GLU A 158 0.93 17.00 1.25
C GLU A 158 1.71 17.74 2.33
N ASP A 159 1.05 18.07 3.45
CA ASP A 159 1.66 18.79 4.57
C ASP A 159 2.83 18.03 5.18
N TYR A 160 2.68 16.72 5.40
CA TYR A 160 3.77 15.90 5.95
C TYR A 160 4.93 15.79 4.97
N PHE A 161 4.69 15.55 3.68
CA PHE A 161 5.76 15.46 2.69
C PHE A 161 6.50 16.80 2.55
N ARG A 162 5.80 17.92 2.54
CA ARG A 162 6.39 19.26 2.52
C ARG A 162 7.33 19.50 3.70
N LYS A 163 6.91 19.09 4.92
CA LYS A 163 7.75 19.18 6.11
C LYS A 163 9.03 18.37 5.96
N VAL A 164 8.95 17.15 5.40
CA VAL A 164 10.12 16.28 5.18
C VAL A 164 11.06 16.87 4.12
N VAL A 165 10.53 17.35 2.98
CA VAL A 165 11.34 17.99 1.94
C VAL A 165 12.11 19.19 2.47
N ASN A 166 11.46 20.02 3.29
CA ASN A 166 12.10 21.22 3.88
C ASN A 166 13.25 20.88 4.85
N LYS A 167 13.28 19.66 5.41
CA LYS A 167 14.38 19.23 6.29
C LYS A 167 15.66 18.86 5.53
N ARG A 168 15.56 18.54 4.23
CA ARG A 168 16.68 18.19 3.34
C ARG A 168 17.52 16.99 3.83
N GLY A 169 16.93 16.07 4.61
CA GLY A 169 17.58 14.87 5.10
C GLY A 169 17.40 13.67 4.17
N ASP A 170 17.60 12.46 4.69
CA ASP A 170 17.62 11.20 3.93
C ASP A 170 16.30 10.87 3.21
N TYR A 171 15.18 11.33 3.76
CA TYR A 171 13.85 11.11 3.19
C TYR A 171 13.43 12.19 2.19
N ALA A 172 14.17 13.30 2.04
CA ALA A 172 13.75 14.44 1.24
C ALA A 172 13.46 14.07 -0.22
N GLY A 173 14.31 13.28 -0.86
CA GLY A 173 14.11 12.84 -2.26
C GLY A 173 12.87 11.95 -2.44
N LYS A 174 12.65 11.01 -1.51
CA LYS A 174 11.46 10.13 -1.53
C LYS A 174 10.18 10.94 -1.26
N ALA A 175 10.27 11.92 -0.37
CA ALA A 175 9.15 12.80 -0.02
C ALA A 175 8.78 13.76 -1.15
N ASP A 176 9.76 14.32 -1.90
CA ASP A 176 9.52 15.25 -3.01
C ASP A 176 8.64 14.61 -4.10
N ALA A 177 8.93 13.38 -4.49
CA ALA A 177 8.11 12.66 -5.47
C ALA A 177 6.66 12.46 -4.98
N LYS A 178 6.48 12.09 -3.70
CA LYS A 178 5.16 11.92 -3.08
C LYS A 178 4.45 13.25 -2.87
N TRP A 179 5.17 14.30 -2.53
CA TRP A 179 4.62 15.64 -2.41
C TRP A 179 4.06 16.15 -3.73
N LYS A 180 4.83 16.03 -4.83
CA LYS A 180 4.36 16.38 -6.16
C LYS A 180 3.11 15.61 -6.58
N LEU A 181 3.02 14.33 -6.24
CA LEU A 181 1.82 13.53 -6.47
C LEU A 181 0.65 14.07 -5.64
N ALA A 182 0.82 14.24 -4.33
CA ALA A 182 -0.23 14.74 -3.45
C ALA A 182 -0.76 16.10 -3.92
N GLN A 183 0.14 17.05 -4.30
CA GLN A 183 -0.26 18.34 -4.86
C GLN A 183 -1.10 18.24 -6.14
N LYS A 184 -0.76 17.31 -7.04
CA LYS A 184 -1.57 17.08 -8.25
C LYS A 184 -2.97 16.58 -7.88
N ILE A 185 -3.06 15.66 -6.91
CA ILE A 185 -4.32 15.08 -6.47
C ILE A 185 -5.18 16.12 -5.74
N VAL A 186 -4.60 16.90 -4.84
CA VAL A 186 -5.29 18.01 -4.14
C VAL A 186 -5.88 19.01 -5.14
N ARG A 187 -5.10 19.38 -6.18
CA ARG A 187 -5.60 20.29 -7.24
C ARG A 187 -6.69 19.68 -8.11
N ALA A 188 -6.63 18.37 -8.37
CA ALA A 188 -7.66 17.67 -9.12
C ALA A 188 -8.96 17.48 -8.34
N MET A 189 -8.90 17.55 -7.00
CA MET A 189 -10.04 17.45 -6.07
C MET A 189 -10.97 16.25 -6.35
N PRO A 190 -10.46 15.00 -6.39
CA PRO A 190 -11.33 13.86 -6.65
C PRO A 190 -12.40 13.74 -5.57
N GLY A 191 -13.67 13.79 -5.97
CA GLY A 191 -14.81 13.84 -5.05
C GLY A 191 -15.27 12.45 -4.61
N THR A 192 -15.13 11.45 -5.48
CA THR A 192 -15.65 10.10 -5.26
C THR A 192 -14.59 9.14 -4.71
N PRO A 193 -15.00 8.03 -4.06
CA PRO A 193 -14.06 6.97 -3.69
C PRO A 193 -13.32 6.38 -4.89
N ALA A 194 -14.00 6.25 -6.04
CA ALA A 194 -13.40 5.75 -7.27
C ALA A 194 -12.30 6.70 -7.77
N GLY A 195 -12.60 8.00 -7.88
CA GLY A 195 -11.63 9.01 -8.28
C GLY A 195 -10.41 9.08 -7.36
N LYS A 196 -10.62 9.02 -6.05
CA LYS A 196 -9.53 8.97 -5.06
C LYS A 196 -8.63 7.72 -5.24
N LYS A 197 -9.23 6.57 -5.52
CA LYS A 197 -8.50 5.32 -5.79
C LYS A 197 -7.70 5.42 -7.10
N MET A 198 -8.33 5.95 -8.16
CA MET A 198 -7.68 6.11 -9.48
C MET A 198 -6.52 7.12 -9.43
N ALA A 199 -6.64 8.18 -8.64
CA ALA A 199 -5.61 9.19 -8.47
C ALA A 199 -4.27 8.64 -7.94
N LEU A 200 -4.28 7.48 -7.30
CA LEU A 200 -3.09 6.79 -6.81
C LEU A 200 -2.50 5.77 -7.80
N LYS A 201 -3.20 5.48 -8.91
CA LYS A 201 -2.69 4.59 -9.95
C LYS A 201 -1.69 5.31 -10.85
N GLU A 202 -0.58 4.66 -11.16
CA GLU A 202 0.41 5.18 -12.11
C GLU A 202 -0.13 5.18 -13.54
N LYS A 203 -0.89 4.16 -13.90
CA LYS A 203 -1.57 4.00 -15.18
C LYS A 203 -3.01 3.56 -14.94
N ILE A 204 -3.92 4.11 -15.71
CA ILE A 204 -5.33 3.70 -15.72
C ILE A 204 -5.62 2.87 -16.98
N ASN A 205 -6.54 1.93 -16.85
CA ASN A 205 -7.05 1.13 -17.96
C ASN A 205 -8.38 1.69 -18.48
N ARG A 206 -8.94 1.05 -19.52
CA ARG A 206 -10.21 1.48 -20.14
C ARG A 206 -11.38 1.40 -19.17
N ALA A 207 -11.43 0.37 -18.32
CA ALA A 207 -12.44 0.25 -17.26
C ALA A 207 -12.32 1.36 -16.23
N ASP A 208 -11.11 1.69 -15.78
CA ASP A 208 -10.86 2.81 -14.86
C ASP A 208 -11.37 4.14 -15.44
N LEU A 209 -11.15 4.39 -16.74
CA LEU A 209 -11.62 5.60 -17.41
C LEU A 209 -13.15 5.65 -17.47
N ALA A 210 -13.80 4.54 -17.78
CA ALA A 210 -15.26 4.45 -17.78
C ALA A 210 -15.84 4.80 -16.40
N VAL A 211 -15.24 4.28 -15.33
CA VAL A 211 -15.65 4.58 -13.95
C VAL A 211 -15.41 6.04 -13.59
N LEU A 212 -14.27 6.62 -13.98
CA LEU A 212 -13.98 8.04 -13.74
C LEU A 212 -15.01 8.95 -14.41
N PHE A 213 -15.36 8.69 -15.65
CA PHE A 213 -16.35 9.48 -16.37
C PHE A 213 -17.74 9.34 -15.74
N ALA A 214 -18.14 8.14 -15.38
CA ALA A 214 -19.42 7.91 -14.76
C ALA A 214 -19.55 8.56 -13.37
N GLU A 215 -18.56 8.34 -12.52
CA GLU A 215 -18.61 8.71 -11.08
C GLU A 215 -18.19 10.16 -10.83
N GLU A 216 -17.07 10.62 -11.40
CA GLU A 216 -16.55 11.97 -11.15
C GLU A 216 -17.29 13.02 -11.98
N LEU A 217 -17.53 12.76 -13.27
CA LEU A 217 -18.23 13.68 -14.14
C LEU A 217 -19.74 13.50 -14.11
N LYS A 218 -20.24 12.44 -13.47
CA LYS A 218 -21.68 12.11 -13.36
C LYS A 218 -22.38 12.09 -14.72
N ILE A 219 -21.72 11.50 -15.71
CA ILE A 219 -22.12 11.54 -17.11
C ILE A 219 -23.54 11.03 -17.32
N GLY A 220 -23.98 10.00 -16.60
CA GLY A 220 -25.35 9.53 -16.64
C GLY A 220 -26.37 10.64 -16.37
N VAL A 221 -26.11 11.51 -15.39
CA VAL A 221 -26.98 12.65 -15.08
C VAL A 221 -26.99 13.70 -16.19
N LEU A 222 -25.85 13.88 -16.87
CA LEU A 222 -25.74 14.86 -17.97
C LEU A 222 -26.47 14.34 -19.22
N PHE A 223 -26.23 13.12 -19.62
CA PHE A 223 -26.77 12.54 -20.84
C PHE A 223 -28.26 12.14 -20.72
N ASP A 224 -28.71 11.67 -19.56
CA ASP A 224 -30.14 11.39 -19.34
C ASP A 224 -31.00 12.66 -19.31
N ARG A 225 -30.41 13.84 -19.12
CA ARG A 225 -31.09 15.16 -19.18
C ARG A 225 -31.03 15.81 -20.56
N MET A 226 -30.14 15.36 -21.44
CA MET A 226 -30.11 15.87 -22.81
C MET A 226 -31.33 15.32 -23.57
N PRO A 227 -32.16 16.18 -24.19
CA PRO A 227 -33.19 15.69 -25.06
C PRO A 227 -32.52 14.94 -26.20
N VAL A 228 -32.97 13.72 -26.43
CA VAL A 228 -32.50 12.94 -27.58
C VAL A 228 -32.78 13.79 -28.83
N GLN A 229 -31.74 14.33 -29.45
CA GLN A 229 -31.84 15.03 -30.72
C GLN A 229 -32.04 13.96 -31.82
N ASN A 230 -33.21 13.32 -31.82
CA ASN A 230 -33.64 12.51 -32.97
C ASN A 230 -34.12 13.50 -34.02
N THR A 231 -33.30 13.75 -35.03
CA THR A 231 -33.68 14.51 -36.23
C THR A 231 -34.72 13.82 -37.06
N ASP A 232 -35.01 12.54 -36.81
CA ASP A 232 -36.06 11.77 -37.48
C ASP A 232 -37.33 11.71 -36.66
N PHE A 233 -38.46 11.98 -37.31
CA PHE A 233 -39.79 11.91 -36.73
C PHE A 233 -40.07 10.47 -36.27
N GLN A 234 -40.10 10.25 -34.97
CA GLN A 234 -40.41 8.96 -34.35
C GLN A 234 -41.86 8.98 -33.85
N THR A 235 -42.58 7.91 -34.12
CA THR A 235 -43.93 7.72 -33.55
C THR A 235 -43.85 7.51 -32.04
N PRO A 236 -44.86 7.92 -31.23
CA PRO A 236 -44.83 7.83 -29.76
C PRO A 236 -44.49 6.46 -29.16
N GLY A 237 -44.61 5.38 -29.93
CA GLY A 237 -44.26 4.02 -29.51
C GLY A 237 -42.76 3.64 -29.75
N GLN A 238 -42.03 4.45 -30.53
CA GLN A 238 -40.61 4.22 -30.83
C GLN A 238 -39.67 5.03 -29.93
N ALA A 239 -40.20 6.06 -29.30
CA ALA A 239 -39.40 6.95 -28.42
C ALA A 239 -38.91 6.30 -27.12
N THR A 240 -39.29 5.08 -26.78
CA THR A 240 -38.91 4.35 -25.56
C THR A 240 -37.92 3.20 -25.80
N GLN A 241 -37.46 3.02 -27.02
CA GLN A 241 -36.35 2.09 -27.26
C GLN A 241 -35.02 2.79 -26.93
N THR A 242 -34.72 2.90 -25.65
CA THR A 242 -33.32 2.97 -25.22
C THR A 242 -32.60 1.82 -25.92
N ALA A 243 -31.69 2.13 -26.86
CA ALA A 243 -30.94 1.14 -27.58
C ALA A 243 -30.43 0.09 -26.58
N ASN A 244 -30.84 -1.16 -26.71
CA ASN A 244 -30.32 -2.25 -25.91
C ASN A 244 -28.86 -2.44 -26.33
N VAL A 245 -27.97 -1.72 -25.64
CA VAL A 245 -26.53 -1.86 -25.85
C VAL A 245 -26.14 -3.24 -25.35
N THR A 246 -25.69 -4.08 -26.27
CA THR A 246 -25.13 -5.38 -25.92
C THR A 246 -23.81 -5.16 -25.19
N VAL A 247 -23.66 -5.70 -23.99
CA VAL A 247 -22.41 -5.69 -23.27
C VAL A 247 -21.38 -6.55 -24.02
N PRO A 248 -20.19 -6.05 -24.34
CA PRO A 248 -19.11 -6.85 -24.93
C PRO A 248 -18.81 -8.09 -24.09
N ASN A 249 -18.48 -9.21 -24.76
CA ASN A 249 -18.27 -10.48 -24.06
C ASN A 249 -17.17 -10.43 -23.00
N ASP A 250 -16.11 -9.66 -23.23
CA ASP A 250 -14.98 -9.46 -22.33
C ASP A 250 -15.28 -8.49 -21.17
N ALA A 251 -16.41 -7.79 -21.22
CA ALA A 251 -16.90 -6.94 -20.14
C ALA A 251 -17.98 -7.61 -19.28
N ILE A 252 -18.51 -8.77 -19.67
CA ILE A 252 -19.52 -9.51 -18.89
C ILE A 252 -18.88 -10.00 -17.59
N ASN A 253 -19.55 -9.77 -16.47
CA ASN A 253 -19.05 -10.06 -15.11
C ASN A 253 -17.75 -9.32 -14.73
N HIS A 254 -17.29 -8.36 -15.53
CA HIS A 254 -16.21 -7.48 -15.15
C HIS A 254 -16.69 -6.51 -14.06
N TRP A 255 -15.83 -6.17 -13.09
CA TRP A 255 -16.20 -5.26 -11.99
C TRP A 255 -16.72 -3.89 -12.43
N ALA A 256 -16.37 -3.44 -13.64
CA ALA A 256 -16.80 -2.17 -14.24
C ALA A 256 -17.88 -2.34 -15.31
N GLU A 257 -18.51 -3.50 -15.44
CA GLU A 257 -19.49 -3.82 -16.50
C GLU A 257 -20.56 -2.74 -16.66
N THR A 258 -21.18 -2.30 -15.57
CA THR A 258 -22.25 -1.30 -15.59
C THR A 258 -21.77 0.03 -16.20
N TRP A 259 -20.62 0.52 -15.77
CA TRP A 259 -20.06 1.78 -16.26
C TRP A 259 -19.57 1.68 -17.71
N ILE A 260 -19.01 0.53 -18.10
CA ILE A 260 -18.62 0.25 -19.50
C ILE A 260 -19.86 0.30 -20.40
N LYS A 261 -20.95 -0.37 -20.00
CA LYS A 261 -22.22 -0.34 -20.72
C LYS A 261 -22.74 1.08 -20.91
N ASP A 262 -22.67 1.91 -19.87
CA ASP A 262 -23.11 3.30 -19.93
C ASP A 262 -22.22 4.12 -20.88
N MET A 263 -20.89 3.96 -20.83
CA MET A 263 -19.99 4.68 -21.73
C MET A 263 -20.19 4.31 -23.19
N ILE A 264 -20.50 3.06 -23.48
CA ILE A 264 -20.84 2.61 -24.84
C ILE A 264 -22.21 3.17 -25.24
N ARG A 265 -23.21 3.10 -24.34
CA ARG A 265 -24.56 3.63 -24.57
C ARG A 265 -24.57 5.12 -24.93
N TYR A 266 -23.73 5.91 -24.26
CA TYR A 266 -23.59 7.34 -24.51
C TYR A 266 -22.65 7.67 -25.67
N GLY A 267 -22.05 6.67 -26.33
CA GLY A 267 -21.15 6.87 -27.44
C GLY A 267 -19.80 7.50 -27.05
N ILE A 268 -19.45 7.48 -25.76
CA ILE A 268 -18.21 8.08 -25.22
C ILE A 268 -17.01 7.18 -25.47
N MET A 269 -17.21 5.86 -25.30
CA MET A 269 -16.18 4.86 -25.54
C MET A 269 -16.71 3.80 -26.52
N ASP A 270 -15.84 3.37 -27.43
CA ASP A 270 -16.17 2.39 -28.44
C ASP A 270 -15.86 0.96 -28.02
N VAL A 271 -16.58 0.05 -28.67
CA VAL A 271 -16.20 -1.35 -28.80
C VAL A 271 -15.27 -1.46 -30.01
N GLU A 272 -14.22 -2.24 -29.92
CA GLU A 272 -13.28 -2.46 -31.02
C GLU A 272 -13.95 -3.27 -32.16
N PRO A 273 -13.39 -3.26 -33.38
CA PRO A 273 -14.01 -3.93 -34.56
C PRO A 273 -14.26 -5.42 -34.36
N ASP A 274 -13.58 -6.08 -33.45
CA ASP A 274 -13.77 -7.49 -33.12
C ASP A 274 -14.86 -7.73 -32.07
N GLY A 275 -15.56 -6.68 -31.62
CA GLY A 275 -16.66 -6.77 -30.68
C GLY A 275 -16.24 -6.77 -29.20
N ASN A 276 -14.97 -6.57 -28.89
CA ASN A 276 -14.44 -6.53 -27.52
C ASN A 276 -14.23 -5.07 -27.04
N PHE A 277 -14.30 -4.88 -25.73
CA PHE A 277 -14.04 -3.59 -25.08
C PHE A 277 -12.61 -3.47 -24.57
N TYR A 278 -11.95 -4.56 -24.24
CA TYR A 278 -10.62 -4.63 -23.62
C TYR A 278 -10.52 -3.81 -22.34
N PRO A 279 -11.31 -4.12 -21.30
CA PRO A 279 -11.42 -3.31 -20.08
C PRO A 279 -10.10 -3.10 -19.34
N ASP A 280 -9.19 -4.09 -19.39
CA ASP A 280 -7.92 -4.06 -18.69
C ASP A 280 -6.78 -3.41 -19.49
N ASP A 281 -7.02 -3.04 -20.74
CA ASP A 281 -6.01 -2.39 -21.57
C ASP A 281 -5.70 -0.97 -21.09
N THR A 282 -4.41 -0.66 -20.98
CA THR A 282 -3.95 0.67 -20.56
C THR A 282 -4.39 1.74 -21.57
N ILE A 283 -4.97 2.82 -21.06
CA ILE A 283 -5.37 3.98 -21.87
C ILE A 283 -4.13 4.68 -22.41
N ASN A 284 -4.14 4.92 -23.73
CA ASN A 284 -3.19 5.81 -24.39
C ASN A 284 -3.78 7.23 -24.57
N ARG A 285 -2.91 8.20 -24.93
CA ARG A 285 -3.32 9.59 -25.10
C ARG A 285 -4.39 9.79 -26.18
N ALA A 286 -4.35 9.00 -27.25
CA ALA A 286 -5.31 9.12 -28.34
C ALA A 286 -6.71 8.67 -27.90
N LEU A 287 -6.83 7.50 -27.27
CA LEU A 287 -8.10 7.01 -26.73
C LEU A 287 -8.69 7.96 -25.69
N TYR A 288 -7.83 8.51 -24.79
CA TYR A 288 -8.27 9.51 -23.83
C TYR A 288 -8.81 10.78 -24.50
N ALA A 289 -8.07 11.33 -25.50
CA ALA A 289 -8.47 12.53 -26.21
C ALA A 289 -9.80 12.32 -26.99
N MET A 290 -9.96 11.18 -27.64
CA MET A 290 -11.22 10.83 -28.34
C MET A 290 -12.40 10.75 -27.37
N ALA A 291 -12.24 10.09 -26.24
CA ALA A 291 -13.28 9.99 -25.22
C ALA A 291 -13.66 11.38 -24.66
N VAL A 292 -12.67 12.23 -24.36
CA VAL A 292 -12.92 13.63 -23.90
C VAL A 292 -13.60 14.45 -24.99
N GLN A 293 -13.18 14.34 -26.26
CA GLN A 293 -13.83 15.05 -27.37
C GLN A 293 -15.31 14.72 -27.46
N ARG A 294 -15.69 13.46 -27.30
CA ARG A 294 -17.09 13.01 -27.36
C ARG A 294 -17.93 13.49 -26.16
N LEU A 295 -17.30 13.86 -25.06
CA LEU A 295 -17.97 14.49 -23.93
C LEU A 295 -18.30 15.97 -24.17
N LEU A 296 -17.57 16.62 -25.07
CA LEU A 296 -17.66 18.07 -25.33
C LEU A 296 -18.52 18.42 -26.52
N VAL A 297 -18.92 17.44 -27.32
CA VAL A 297 -19.78 17.59 -28.52
C VAL A 297 -21.20 17.19 -28.20
#